data_89310487f6292e6e2751977b74ae1c48
#
_entry.id   89310487f6292e6e2751977b74ae1c48
#
_cell.length_a   1.000
_cell.length_b   1.000
_cell.length_c   1.000
_cell.angle_alpha   90.00
_cell.angle_beta   90.00
_cell.angle_gamma   90.00
#
_symmetry.space_group_name_H-M   'P 1'
#
loop_
_entity.id
_entity.type
_entity.pdbx_description
1 polymer ?
#
loop_
_entity_poly.entity_id
_entity_poly.type
_entity_poly.pdbx_seq_one_letter_code
_entity_poly.pdbx_strand_id
1 'polypeptide(L)'
;MAEISTIARPYAVAAFNLAKEKKALKEWSEMLGFLAQASQDERMHTFINDSKVSDVDREKALIKIAEKKLNAYGENLIKLLIEYKRLNVLPEISQAFEALKATDEGTLEAEIIVASKPTDKEIDTLVKSLEKKFNKKIDAKVTIDEAIIGGIKVIVGDTVIDASVREQLQNLAYALKS
;
A
#
# COMPACT_ATOMS: atom_id res chain seq x y z
N MET A 1 23.31 9.60 -1.67
CA MET A 1 21.86 9.46 -1.32
C MET A 1 21.17 8.34 -2.09
N ALA A 2 21.42 8.13 -3.39
CA ALA A 2 20.80 7.05 -4.18
C ALA A 2 21.11 5.62 -3.68
N GLU A 3 22.31 5.37 -3.12
CA GLU A 3 22.71 4.03 -2.65
C GLU A 3 21.97 3.60 -1.37
N ILE A 4 21.72 4.52 -0.44
CA ILE A 4 21.05 4.21 0.84
C ILE A 4 19.58 3.85 0.59
N SER A 5 18.90 4.58 -0.29
CA SER A 5 17.51 4.27 -0.67
C SER A 5 17.38 2.93 -1.39
N THR A 6 18.39 2.53 -2.16
CA THR A 6 18.45 1.21 -2.82
C THR A 6 18.57 0.09 -1.79
N ILE A 7 19.33 0.31 -0.71
CA ILE A 7 19.47 -0.66 0.39
C ILE A 7 18.18 -0.73 1.23
N ALA A 8 17.50 0.39 1.45
CA ALA A 8 16.28 0.47 2.24
C ALA A 8 15.08 -0.23 1.57
N ARG A 9 14.99 -0.15 0.26
CA ARG A 9 13.83 -0.60 -0.52
C ARG A 9 13.40 -2.05 -0.27
N PRO A 10 14.29 -3.07 -0.30
CA PRO A 10 13.88 -4.45 -0.05
C PRO A 10 13.29 -4.65 1.35
N TYR A 11 13.82 -3.96 2.38
CA TYR A 11 13.27 -4.01 3.73
C TYR A 11 11.88 -3.36 3.80
N ALA A 12 11.72 -2.19 3.19
CA ALA A 12 10.44 -1.50 3.13
C ALA A 12 9.37 -2.32 2.40
N VAL A 13 9.71 -2.95 1.26
CA VAL A 13 8.79 -3.81 0.50
C VAL A 13 8.41 -5.04 1.31
N ALA A 14 9.36 -5.70 1.99
CA ALA A 14 9.08 -6.86 2.83
C ALA A 14 8.17 -6.48 4.02
N ALA A 15 8.47 -5.39 4.70
CA ALA A 15 7.67 -4.86 5.79
C ALA A 15 6.25 -4.49 5.33
N PHE A 16 6.14 -3.83 4.17
CA PHE A 16 4.87 -3.44 3.58
C PHE A 16 3.99 -4.64 3.22
N ASN A 17 4.55 -5.66 2.55
CA ASN A 17 3.81 -6.86 2.19
C ASN A 17 3.30 -7.60 3.43
N LEU A 18 4.14 -7.74 4.46
CA LEU A 18 3.75 -8.36 5.73
C LEU A 18 2.68 -7.54 6.46
N ALA A 19 2.83 -6.22 6.51
CA ALA A 19 1.86 -5.31 7.11
C ALA A 19 0.49 -5.38 6.40
N LYS A 20 0.51 -5.48 5.08
CA LYS A 20 -0.70 -5.62 4.24
C LYS A 20 -1.38 -6.96 4.47
N GLU A 21 -0.63 -8.06 4.49
CA GLU A 21 -1.15 -9.41 4.79
C GLU A 21 -1.84 -9.46 6.17
N LYS A 22 -1.23 -8.84 7.17
CA LYS A 22 -1.74 -8.79 8.56
C LYS A 22 -2.77 -7.67 8.78
N LYS A 23 -3.10 -6.85 7.77
CA LYS A 23 -3.99 -5.68 7.88
C LYS A 23 -3.55 -4.69 8.97
N ALA A 24 -2.25 -4.54 9.15
CA ALA A 24 -1.61 -3.77 10.21
C ALA A 24 -0.77 -2.59 9.65
N LEU A 25 -1.13 -2.04 8.47
CA LEU A 25 -0.38 -0.95 7.82
C LEU A 25 -0.18 0.26 8.72
N LYS A 26 -1.23 0.63 9.49
CA LYS A 26 -1.16 1.77 10.41
C LYS A 26 -0.18 1.52 11.56
N GLU A 27 -0.23 0.33 12.17
CA GLU A 27 0.67 -0.05 13.27
C GLU A 27 2.13 -0.06 12.81
N TRP A 28 2.39 -0.60 11.61
CA TRP A 28 3.71 -0.61 11.02
C TRP A 28 4.23 0.79 10.68
N SER A 29 3.37 1.67 10.19
CA SER A 29 3.68 3.08 9.93
C SER A 29 4.11 3.79 11.20
N GLU A 30 3.34 3.65 12.29
CA GLU A 30 3.65 4.24 13.59
C GLU A 30 4.94 3.67 14.19
N MET A 31 5.16 2.36 14.08
CA MET A 31 6.35 1.67 14.55
C MET A 31 7.61 2.11 13.80
N LEU A 32 7.59 2.06 12.47
CA LEU A 32 8.72 2.47 11.64
C LEU A 32 9.03 3.95 11.78
N GLY A 33 8.01 4.81 11.85
CA GLY A 33 8.17 6.24 12.10
C GLY A 33 8.85 6.52 13.45
N PHE A 34 8.43 5.81 14.50
CA PHE A 34 9.06 5.93 15.82
C PHE A 34 10.52 5.47 15.81
N LEU A 35 10.82 4.32 15.20
CA LEU A 35 12.18 3.79 15.09
C LEU A 35 13.10 4.71 14.27
N ALA A 36 12.58 5.26 13.17
CA ALA A 36 13.28 6.23 12.34
C ALA A 36 13.62 7.49 13.13
N GLN A 37 12.66 8.04 13.86
CA GLN A 37 12.88 9.22 14.71
C GLN A 37 13.88 8.93 15.83
N ALA A 38 13.77 7.78 16.49
CA ALA A 38 14.70 7.37 17.54
C ALA A 38 16.12 7.21 17.00
N SER A 39 16.31 6.66 15.78
CA SER A 39 17.63 6.48 15.18
C SER A 39 18.29 7.79 14.75
N GLN A 40 17.53 8.87 14.55
CA GLN A 40 18.02 10.21 14.23
C GLN A 40 18.41 11.02 15.47
N ASP A 41 18.03 10.59 16.68
CA ASP A 41 18.51 11.22 17.91
C ASP A 41 20.04 11.08 18.01
N GLU A 42 20.73 12.19 18.31
CA GLU A 42 22.19 12.25 18.31
C GLU A 42 22.84 11.23 19.27
N ARG A 43 22.22 11.00 20.43
CA ARG A 43 22.69 10.03 21.42
C ARG A 43 22.50 8.60 20.92
N MET A 44 21.36 8.33 20.29
CA MET A 44 21.06 7.02 19.72
C MET A 44 21.93 6.74 18.52
N HIS A 45 22.12 7.71 17.65
CA HIS A 45 23.01 7.60 16.50
C HIS A 45 24.46 7.28 16.94
N THR A 46 24.96 7.97 17.98
CA THR A 46 26.29 7.67 18.56
C THR A 46 26.35 6.27 19.12
N PHE A 47 25.32 5.84 19.87
CA PHE A 47 25.21 4.50 20.46
C PHE A 47 25.15 3.38 19.41
N ILE A 48 24.39 3.58 18.34
CA ILE A 48 24.27 2.62 17.24
C ILE A 48 25.63 2.41 16.53
N ASN A 49 26.40 3.49 16.37
CA ASN A 49 27.67 3.48 15.63
C ASN A 49 28.90 3.22 16.51
N ASP A 50 28.74 3.10 17.84
CA ASP A 50 29.86 2.82 18.73
C ASP A 50 30.32 1.38 18.60
N SER A 51 31.56 1.18 18.16
CA SER A 51 32.17 -0.14 17.97
C SER A 51 32.34 -0.93 19.27
N LYS A 52 32.27 -0.28 20.44
CA LYS A 52 32.39 -0.91 21.76
C LYS A 52 31.08 -1.53 22.24
N VAL A 53 29.94 -1.15 21.65
CA VAL A 53 28.62 -1.66 22.02
C VAL A 53 28.38 -2.99 21.32
N SER A 54 27.98 -4.00 22.07
CA SER A 54 27.65 -5.32 21.51
C SER A 54 26.31 -5.27 20.74
N ASP A 55 26.12 -6.15 19.76
CA ASP A 55 24.87 -6.25 19.00
C ASP A 55 23.68 -6.61 19.90
N VAL A 56 23.94 -7.40 20.96
CA VAL A 56 22.93 -7.76 21.98
C VAL A 56 22.49 -6.54 22.78
N ASP A 57 23.40 -5.64 23.11
CA ASP A 57 23.06 -4.41 23.85
C ASP A 57 22.31 -3.42 22.98
N ARG A 58 22.67 -3.30 21.69
CA ARG A 58 21.91 -2.52 20.70
C ARG A 58 20.49 -3.04 20.56
N GLU A 59 20.31 -4.35 20.42
CA GLU A 59 18.99 -4.98 20.34
C GLU A 59 18.15 -4.66 21.59
N LYS A 60 18.69 -4.94 22.80
CA LYS A 60 17.98 -4.67 24.05
C LYS A 60 17.60 -3.22 24.22
N ALA A 61 18.48 -2.28 23.87
CA ALA A 61 18.21 -0.85 24.00
C ALA A 61 17.09 -0.42 23.06
N LEU A 62 17.12 -0.82 21.78
CA LEU A 62 16.10 -0.49 20.79
C LEU A 62 14.74 -1.10 21.14
N ILE A 63 14.72 -2.38 21.53
CA ILE A 63 13.48 -3.05 21.96
C ILE A 63 12.90 -2.35 23.20
N LYS A 64 13.71 -2.02 24.20
CA LYS A 64 13.26 -1.35 25.41
C LYS A 64 12.70 0.06 25.17
N ILE A 65 13.29 0.81 24.23
CA ILE A 65 12.81 2.13 23.87
C ILE A 65 11.48 2.05 23.11
N ALA A 66 11.36 1.03 22.24
CA ALA A 66 10.19 0.84 21.40
C ALA A 66 9.12 -0.11 21.99
N GLU A 67 9.29 -0.62 23.23
CA GLU A 67 8.50 -1.68 23.86
C GLU A 67 6.97 -1.50 23.74
N LYS A 68 6.49 -0.25 23.80
CA LYS A 68 5.04 0.06 23.68
C LYS A 68 4.52 0.09 22.24
N LYS A 69 5.39 0.13 21.25
CA LYS A 69 5.03 0.29 19.83
C LYS A 69 5.54 -0.85 18.96
N LEU A 70 6.35 -1.73 19.53
CA LEU A 70 7.00 -2.81 18.82
C LEU A 70 6.14 -4.08 18.88
N ASN A 71 5.93 -4.72 17.75
CA ASN A 71 5.37 -6.06 17.67
C ASN A 71 6.49 -7.08 17.38
N ALA A 72 6.19 -8.38 17.49
CA ALA A 72 7.17 -9.46 17.28
C ALA A 72 7.87 -9.38 15.89
N TYR A 73 7.18 -8.89 14.88
CA TYR A 73 7.77 -8.72 13.54
C TYR A 73 8.72 -7.52 13.48
N GLY A 74 8.41 -6.45 14.22
CA GLY A 74 9.29 -5.29 14.37
C GLY A 74 10.57 -5.65 15.11
N GLU A 75 10.49 -6.48 16.15
CA GLU A 75 11.69 -7.02 16.83
C GLU A 75 12.57 -7.80 15.86
N ASN A 76 12.00 -8.66 15.04
CA ASN A 76 12.74 -9.41 14.03
C ASN A 76 13.39 -8.51 12.98
N LEU A 77 12.70 -7.42 12.58
CA LEU A 77 13.28 -6.43 11.68
C LEU A 77 14.50 -5.76 12.32
N ILE A 78 14.41 -5.35 13.59
CA ILE A 78 15.54 -4.75 14.33
C ILE A 78 16.72 -5.73 14.37
N LYS A 79 16.48 -7.01 14.75
CA LYS A 79 17.52 -8.04 14.78
C LYS A 79 18.23 -8.18 13.44
N LEU A 80 17.45 -8.26 12.38
CA LEU A 80 17.96 -8.35 11.00
C LEU A 80 18.83 -7.13 10.64
N LEU A 81 18.36 -5.92 10.97
CA LEU A 81 19.12 -4.70 10.68
C LEU A 81 20.41 -4.59 11.49
N ILE A 82 20.45 -5.11 12.71
CA ILE A 82 21.66 -5.20 13.54
C ILE A 82 22.65 -6.18 12.92
N GLU A 83 22.20 -7.39 12.59
CA GLU A 83 23.02 -8.45 11.98
C GLU A 83 23.73 -7.96 10.70
N TYR A 84 23.00 -7.23 9.86
CA TYR A 84 23.55 -6.67 8.62
C TYR A 84 24.20 -5.30 8.78
N LYS A 85 24.30 -4.75 10.01
CA LYS A 85 24.86 -3.41 10.32
C LYS A 85 24.19 -2.29 9.54
N ARG A 86 22.85 -2.35 9.42
CA ARG A 86 22.03 -1.44 8.61
C ARG A 86 21.01 -0.64 9.42
N LEU A 87 21.21 -0.47 10.72
CA LEU A 87 20.32 0.35 11.56
C LEU A 87 20.22 1.80 11.08
N ASN A 88 21.30 2.33 10.50
CA ASN A 88 21.33 3.69 9.97
C ASN A 88 20.41 3.91 8.75
N VAL A 89 19.82 2.84 8.20
CA VAL A 89 18.90 2.87 7.04
C VAL A 89 17.43 2.95 7.49
N LEU A 90 17.16 2.92 8.79
CA LEU A 90 15.80 2.99 9.34
C LEU A 90 14.98 4.20 8.85
N PRO A 91 15.51 5.43 8.76
CA PRO A 91 14.77 6.57 8.24
C PRO A 91 14.31 6.35 6.79
N GLU A 92 15.19 5.83 5.95
CA GLU A 92 14.90 5.56 4.54
C GLU A 92 13.92 4.39 4.37
N ILE A 93 13.99 3.38 5.25
CA ILE A 93 13.02 2.27 5.29
C ILE A 93 11.63 2.83 5.62
N SER A 94 11.52 3.69 6.64
CA SER A 94 10.27 4.33 7.02
C SER A 94 9.71 5.17 5.88
N GLN A 95 10.53 5.99 5.23
CA GLN A 95 10.11 6.82 4.11
C GLN A 95 9.64 5.98 2.91
N ALA A 96 10.36 4.93 2.57
CA ALA A 96 9.99 4.02 1.49
C ALA A 96 8.70 3.25 1.79
N PHE A 97 8.50 2.85 3.06
CA PHE A 97 7.25 2.22 3.51
C PHE A 97 6.05 3.16 3.37
N GLU A 98 6.17 4.43 3.79
CA GLU A 98 5.09 5.41 3.65
C GLU A 98 4.77 5.71 2.18
N ALA A 99 5.77 5.75 1.29
CA ALA A 99 5.55 5.91 -0.14
C ALA A 99 4.78 4.71 -0.74
N LEU A 100 5.10 3.47 -0.33
CA LEU A 100 4.37 2.28 -0.74
C LEU A 100 2.93 2.28 -0.22
N LYS A 101 2.74 2.69 1.05
CA LYS A 101 1.42 2.82 1.67
C LYS A 101 0.59 3.87 0.96
N ALA A 102 1.14 5.06 0.68
CA ALA A 102 0.45 6.12 -0.05
C ALA A 102 0.04 5.67 -1.47
N THR A 103 0.90 4.90 -2.14
CA THR A 103 0.59 4.31 -3.45
C THR A 103 -0.54 3.26 -3.35
N ASP A 104 -0.54 2.45 -2.29
CA ASP A 104 -1.57 1.42 -2.07
C ASP A 104 -2.91 2.02 -1.61
N GLU A 105 -2.87 3.04 -0.74
CA GLU A 105 -4.03 3.80 -0.26
C GLU A 105 -4.51 4.85 -1.28
N GLY A 106 -3.77 5.04 -2.38
CA GLY A 106 -4.07 6.02 -3.42
C GLY A 106 -5.44 5.80 -4.04
N THR A 107 -6.07 6.90 -4.45
CA THR A 107 -7.36 6.89 -5.14
C THR A 107 -7.17 6.39 -6.57
N LEU A 108 -7.99 5.44 -7.01
CA LEU A 108 -8.08 5.02 -8.40
C LEU A 108 -9.16 5.84 -9.12
N GLU A 109 -8.81 6.42 -10.24
CA GLU A 109 -9.82 7.00 -11.14
C GLU A 109 -10.59 5.87 -11.82
N ALA A 110 -11.92 5.94 -11.76
CA ALA A 110 -12.82 5.04 -12.46
C ALA A 110 -13.72 5.82 -13.40
N GLU A 111 -13.69 5.53 -14.69
CA GLU A 111 -14.67 6.01 -15.63
C GLU A 111 -15.84 5.02 -15.69
N ILE A 112 -17.04 5.51 -15.35
CA ILE A 112 -18.28 4.75 -15.37
C ILE A 112 -19.11 5.23 -16.55
N ILE A 113 -19.25 4.39 -17.57
CA ILE A 113 -20.02 4.67 -18.77
C ILE A 113 -21.38 4.01 -18.64
N VAL A 114 -22.45 4.80 -18.80
CA VAL A 114 -23.85 4.38 -18.66
C VAL A 114 -24.68 4.88 -19.84
N ALA A 115 -25.73 4.15 -20.22
CA ALA A 115 -26.62 4.54 -21.33
C ALA A 115 -27.56 5.70 -20.98
N SER A 116 -27.89 5.87 -19.71
CA SER A 116 -28.77 6.93 -19.22
C SER A 116 -28.28 7.45 -17.88
N LYS A 117 -28.74 8.65 -17.48
CA LYS A 117 -28.32 9.27 -16.21
C LYS A 117 -28.69 8.39 -15.03
N PRO A 118 -27.67 7.87 -14.28
CA PRO A 118 -27.91 7.03 -13.11
C PRO A 118 -28.37 7.87 -11.93
N THR A 119 -29.00 7.23 -10.95
CA THR A 119 -29.30 7.86 -9.66
C THR A 119 -28.05 7.89 -8.78
N ASP A 120 -27.96 8.87 -7.87
CA ASP A 120 -26.84 8.99 -6.94
C ASP A 120 -26.64 7.71 -6.09
N LYS A 121 -27.75 7.04 -5.73
CA LYS A 121 -27.71 5.78 -4.98
C LYS A 121 -27.07 4.61 -5.77
N GLU A 122 -27.31 4.55 -7.07
CA GLU A 122 -26.72 3.52 -7.95
C GLU A 122 -25.23 3.76 -8.09
N ILE A 123 -24.81 5.02 -8.27
CA ILE A 123 -23.39 5.39 -8.32
C ILE A 123 -22.70 5.01 -7.01
N ASP A 124 -23.25 5.39 -5.85
CA ASP A 124 -22.70 5.09 -4.55
C ASP A 124 -22.54 3.59 -4.30
N THR A 125 -23.54 2.80 -4.71
CA THR A 125 -23.50 1.34 -4.56
C THR A 125 -22.41 0.72 -5.44
N LEU A 126 -22.28 1.21 -6.66
CA LEU A 126 -21.26 0.76 -7.61
C LEU A 126 -19.85 1.13 -7.11
N VAL A 127 -19.64 2.39 -6.69
CA VAL A 127 -18.36 2.86 -6.14
C VAL A 127 -17.95 2.01 -4.95
N LYS A 128 -18.83 1.76 -3.99
CA LYS A 128 -18.54 0.89 -2.83
C LYS A 128 -18.17 -0.53 -3.24
N SER A 129 -18.81 -1.07 -4.28
CA SER A 129 -18.50 -2.40 -4.81
C SER A 129 -17.12 -2.43 -5.48
N LEU A 130 -16.77 -1.38 -6.21
CA LEU A 130 -15.46 -1.20 -6.83
C LEU A 130 -14.37 -1.00 -5.76
N GLU A 131 -14.61 -0.15 -4.75
CA GLU A 131 -13.69 0.05 -3.64
C GLU A 131 -13.39 -1.25 -2.91
N LYS A 132 -14.42 -2.07 -2.67
CA LYS A 132 -14.26 -3.40 -2.06
C LYS A 132 -13.46 -4.36 -2.95
N LYS A 133 -13.68 -4.32 -4.27
CA LYS A 133 -12.98 -5.19 -5.23
C LYS A 133 -11.51 -4.81 -5.40
N PHE A 134 -11.22 -3.52 -5.50
CA PHE A 134 -9.86 -3.01 -5.72
C PHE A 134 -9.12 -2.68 -4.42
N ASN A 135 -9.81 -2.69 -3.28
CA ASN A 135 -9.28 -2.33 -1.96
C ASN A 135 -8.59 -0.95 -1.94
N LYS A 136 -9.16 -0.01 -2.70
CA LYS A 136 -8.70 1.38 -2.86
C LYS A 136 -9.90 2.31 -2.92
N LYS A 137 -9.70 3.58 -2.58
CA LYS A 137 -10.71 4.61 -2.83
C LYS A 137 -10.89 4.80 -4.32
N ILE A 138 -12.13 4.96 -4.76
CA ILE A 138 -12.48 5.17 -6.17
C ILE A 138 -12.99 6.61 -6.35
N ASP A 139 -12.32 7.34 -7.24
CA ASP A 139 -12.82 8.60 -7.76
C ASP A 139 -13.56 8.33 -9.07
N ALA A 140 -14.88 8.34 -9.00
CA ALA A 140 -15.76 7.92 -10.10
C ALA A 140 -16.17 9.11 -10.97
N LYS A 141 -15.79 9.06 -12.25
CA LYS A 141 -16.28 9.97 -13.28
C LYS A 141 -17.35 9.27 -14.11
N VAL A 142 -18.56 9.82 -14.11
CA VAL A 142 -19.69 9.25 -14.88
C VAL A 142 -19.77 9.90 -16.25
N THR A 143 -19.75 9.07 -17.29
CA THR A 143 -19.94 9.46 -18.70
C THR A 143 -21.19 8.79 -19.25
N ILE A 144 -22.03 9.55 -19.93
CA ILE A 144 -23.25 9.01 -20.57
C ILE A 144 -22.92 8.72 -22.03
N ASP A 145 -23.10 7.45 -22.45
CA ASP A 145 -22.94 7.00 -23.82
C ASP A 145 -24.10 6.05 -24.20
N GLU A 146 -25.00 6.54 -25.02
CA GLU A 146 -26.17 5.76 -25.49
C GLU A 146 -25.76 4.59 -26.39
N ALA A 147 -24.53 4.59 -26.94
CA ALA A 147 -24.03 3.53 -27.80
C ALA A 147 -23.87 2.16 -27.11
N ILE A 148 -23.83 2.14 -25.76
CA ILE A 148 -23.80 0.89 -25.01
C ILE A 148 -25.18 0.19 -24.92
N ILE A 149 -26.25 0.88 -25.37
CA ILE A 149 -27.67 0.43 -25.38
C ILE A 149 -28.26 0.32 -23.96
N GLY A 150 -27.50 -0.16 -23.00
CA GLY A 150 -27.89 -0.36 -21.60
C GLY A 150 -26.79 -1.05 -20.79
N GLY A 151 -27.03 -1.18 -19.49
CA GLY A 151 -26.01 -1.70 -18.57
C GLY A 151 -24.96 -0.67 -18.23
N ILE A 152 -23.77 -1.14 -17.85
CA ILE A 152 -22.64 -0.29 -17.43
C ILE A 152 -21.34 -0.83 -18.00
N LYS A 153 -20.42 0.09 -18.29
CA LYS A 153 -19.03 -0.22 -18.56
C LYS A 153 -18.16 0.59 -17.60
N VAL A 154 -17.22 -0.05 -16.94
CA VAL A 154 -16.35 0.57 -15.95
C VAL A 154 -14.91 0.37 -16.35
N ILE A 155 -14.15 1.45 -16.38
CA ILE A 155 -12.71 1.45 -16.69
C ILE A 155 -12.00 1.94 -15.43
N VAL A 156 -11.13 1.11 -14.85
CA VAL A 156 -10.34 1.44 -13.66
C VAL A 156 -8.87 1.19 -13.99
N GLY A 157 -8.11 2.25 -14.26
CA GLY A 157 -6.74 2.12 -14.76
C GLY A 157 -6.70 1.27 -16.04
N ASP A 158 -5.98 0.16 -16.00
CA ASP A 158 -5.85 -0.78 -17.13
C ASP A 158 -6.94 -1.87 -17.16
N THR A 159 -7.86 -1.86 -16.18
CA THR A 159 -8.91 -2.88 -16.07
C THR A 159 -10.22 -2.38 -16.61
N VAL A 160 -10.77 -3.07 -17.61
CA VAL A 160 -12.10 -2.80 -18.18
C VAL A 160 -13.08 -3.88 -17.72
N ILE A 161 -14.19 -3.45 -17.12
CA ILE A 161 -15.32 -4.30 -16.75
C ILE A 161 -16.49 -3.87 -17.60
N ASP A 162 -16.81 -4.64 -18.65
CA ASP A 162 -17.92 -4.36 -19.54
C ASP A 162 -19.11 -5.28 -19.21
N ALA A 163 -20.18 -4.67 -18.73
CA ALA A 163 -21.47 -5.32 -18.47
C ALA A 163 -22.58 -4.64 -19.29
N SER A 164 -22.22 -4.09 -20.45
CA SER A 164 -23.17 -3.46 -21.37
C SER A 164 -24.01 -4.51 -22.13
N VAL A 165 -25.24 -4.11 -22.47
CA VAL A 165 -26.10 -4.93 -23.33
C VAL A 165 -25.49 -5.13 -24.71
N ARG A 166 -24.76 -4.14 -25.20
CA ARG A 166 -24.01 -4.24 -26.48
C ARG A 166 -23.02 -5.38 -26.48
N GLU A 167 -22.20 -5.50 -25.43
CA GLU A 167 -21.21 -6.57 -25.30
C GLU A 167 -21.89 -7.94 -25.22
N GLN A 168 -22.99 -8.05 -24.45
CA GLN A 168 -23.75 -9.28 -24.33
C GLN A 168 -24.36 -9.73 -25.67
N LEU A 169 -24.89 -8.79 -26.47
CA LEU A 169 -25.41 -9.07 -27.81
C LEU A 169 -24.31 -9.49 -28.79
N GLN A 170 -23.14 -8.86 -28.73
CA GLN A 170 -21.98 -9.25 -29.53
C GLN A 170 -21.53 -10.66 -29.21
N ASN A 171 -21.39 -10.98 -27.93
CA ASN A 171 -21.00 -12.32 -27.48
C ASN A 171 -22.01 -13.38 -27.91
N LEU A 172 -23.32 -13.08 -27.85
CA LEU A 172 -24.37 -13.98 -28.34
C LEU A 172 -24.25 -14.17 -29.87
N ALA A 173 -24.04 -13.09 -30.62
CA ALA A 173 -23.88 -13.17 -32.07
C ALA A 173 -22.66 -14.00 -32.49
N TYR A 174 -21.56 -13.93 -31.75
CA TYR A 174 -20.39 -14.78 -31.96
C TYR A 174 -20.70 -16.26 -31.68
N ALA A 175 -21.37 -16.55 -30.56
CA ALA A 175 -21.75 -17.93 -30.20
C ALA A 175 -22.72 -18.59 -31.19
N LEU A 176 -23.54 -17.78 -31.89
CA LEU A 176 -24.48 -18.29 -32.91
C LEU A 176 -23.85 -18.47 -34.29
N LYS A 177 -22.64 -17.88 -34.53
CA LYS A 177 -21.92 -17.98 -35.81
C LYS A 177 -20.86 -19.07 -35.83
N SER A 178 -20.50 -19.61 -34.65
CA SER A 178 -19.55 -20.71 -34.50
C SER A 178 -20.30 -22.06 -34.40
#